data_f53cb0dca1e2264712d772d1350e3582
#
_entry.id   f53cb0dca1e2264712d772d1350e3582
#
_cell.length_a   1.000
_cell.length_b   1.000
_cell.length_c   1.000
_cell.angle_alpha   90.00
_cell.angle_beta   90.00
_cell.angle_gamma   90.00
#
_symmetry.space_group_name_H-M   'P 1'
#
loop_
_entity.id
_entity.type
_entity.pdbx_description
1 polymer ?
#
loop_
_entity_poly.entity_id
_entity_poly.type
_entity_poly.pdbx_seq_one_letter_code
_entity_poly.pdbx_strand_id
1 'polypeptide(L)'
;MTAQGVQTLKSNPDRLREVNKDVEELGAKVLHQWATLGDYDFVNIVEAPDAATVARVSVSLGARGSTKIRTLTALTIDEFLAALG
;
A
#
# COMPACT_ATOMS: atom_id res chain seq x y z
N MET A 1 8.60 6.57 5.29
CA MET A 1 8.22 5.90 6.55
C MET A 1 8.41 6.87 7.70
N THR A 2 7.56 6.84 8.71
CA THR A 2 7.72 7.67 9.91
C THR A 2 8.82 7.09 10.82
N ALA A 3 9.34 7.92 11.75
CA ALA A 3 10.29 7.42 12.75
C ALA A 3 9.72 6.26 13.57
N GLN A 4 8.43 6.34 13.91
CA GLN A 4 7.73 5.25 14.60
C GLN A 4 7.70 3.98 13.75
N GLY A 5 7.48 4.09 12.45
CA GLY A 5 7.46 2.95 11.53
C GLY A 5 8.84 2.29 11.43
N VAL A 6 9.91 3.06 11.36
CA VAL A 6 11.28 2.55 11.36
C VAL A 6 11.56 1.77 12.66
N GLN A 7 11.21 2.34 13.79
CA GLN A 7 11.40 1.70 15.09
C GLN A 7 10.62 0.38 15.16
N THR A 8 9.39 0.35 14.69
CA THR A 8 8.56 -0.85 14.68
C THR A 8 9.18 -1.95 13.84
N LEU A 9 9.71 -1.63 12.66
CA LEU A 9 10.36 -2.61 11.79
C LEU A 9 11.63 -3.18 12.42
N LYS A 10 12.41 -2.37 13.13
CA LYS A 10 13.62 -2.84 13.80
C LYS A 10 13.30 -3.79 14.94
N SER A 11 12.23 -3.54 15.68
CA SER A 11 11.84 -4.39 16.82
C SER A 11 10.98 -5.59 16.43
N ASN A 12 10.23 -5.50 15.33
CA ASN A 12 9.36 -6.57 14.84
C ASN A 12 9.29 -6.58 13.31
N PRO A 13 10.24 -7.25 12.63
CA PRO A 13 10.24 -7.30 11.17
C PRO A 13 8.99 -7.95 10.57
N ASP A 14 8.34 -8.85 11.29
CA ASP A 14 7.11 -9.51 10.82
C ASP A 14 5.92 -8.55 10.73
N ARG A 15 6.06 -7.33 11.22
CA ARG A 15 5.02 -6.31 11.14
C ARG A 15 4.57 -6.04 9.70
N LEU A 16 5.48 -6.15 8.72
CA LEU A 16 5.12 -5.99 7.30
C LEU A 16 4.10 -7.03 6.86
N ARG A 17 4.26 -8.28 7.30
CA ARG A 17 3.31 -9.35 6.97
C ARG A 17 1.97 -9.14 7.64
N GLU A 18 1.97 -8.66 8.87
CA GLU A 18 0.74 -8.31 9.59
C GLU A 18 -0.03 -7.20 8.89
N VAL A 19 0.68 -6.17 8.41
CA VAL A 19 0.07 -5.07 7.67
C VAL A 19 -0.55 -5.58 6.37
N ASN A 20 0.14 -6.46 5.63
CA ASN A 20 -0.40 -7.03 4.40
C ASN A 20 -1.67 -7.84 4.67
N LYS A 21 -1.71 -8.57 5.76
CA LYS A 21 -2.90 -9.31 6.16
C LYS A 21 -4.06 -8.37 6.48
N ASP A 22 -3.79 -7.27 7.17
CA ASP A 22 -4.80 -6.27 7.47
C ASP A 22 -5.38 -5.64 6.20
N VAL A 23 -4.53 -5.39 5.21
CA VAL A 23 -4.96 -4.89 3.90
C VAL A 23 -5.92 -5.87 3.22
N GLU A 24 -5.62 -7.16 3.28
CA GLU A 24 -6.48 -8.20 2.72
C GLU A 24 -7.83 -8.28 3.45
N GLU A 25 -7.84 -8.13 4.76
CA GLU A 25 -9.07 -8.12 5.56
C GLU A 25 -9.97 -6.93 5.21
N LEU A 26 -9.39 -5.82 4.74
CA LEU A 26 -10.15 -4.66 4.28
C LEU A 26 -10.70 -4.82 2.86
N GLY A 27 -10.38 -5.92 2.18
CA GLY A 27 -10.92 -6.23 0.87
C GLY A 27 -9.99 -5.95 -0.30
N ALA A 28 -8.73 -5.63 -0.06
CA ALA A 28 -7.73 -5.42 -1.09
C ALA A 28 -6.71 -6.57 -1.09
N LYS A 29 -5.96 -6.69 -2.18
CA LYS A 29 -4.94 -7.73 -2.30
C LYS A 29 -3.61 -7.10 -2.69
N VAL A 30 -2.58 -7.37 -1.93
CA VAL A 30 -1.21 -6.93 -2.26
C VAL A 30 -0.64 -7.91 -3.27
N LEU A 31 -0.44 -7.44 -4.50
CA LEU A 31 0.10 -8.26 -5.59
C LEU A 31 1.62 -8.29 -5.57
N HIS A 32 2.22 -7.14 -5.35
CA HIS A 32 3.67 -6.98 -5.30
C HIS A 32 4.05 -5.97 -4.24
N GLN A 33 5.19 -6.19 -3.61
CA GLN A 33 5.71 -5.30 -2.58
C GLN A 33 7.23 -5.25 -2.68
N TRP A 34 7.78 -4.04 -2.74
CA TRP A 34 9.22 -3.82 -2.79
C TRP A 34 9.63 -2.80 -1.74
N ALA A 35 10.77 -3.05 -1.12
CA ALA A 35 11.48 -2.03 -0.36
C ALA A 35 12.34 -1.22 -1.35
N THR A 36 12.29 0.09 -1.24
CA THR A 36 12.98 0.99 -2.17
C THR A 36 13.93 1.92 -1.43
N LEU A 37 14.90 2.44 -2.17
CA LEU A 37 15.78 3.51 -1.70
C LEU A 37 15.38 4.79 -2.41
N GLY A 38 15.32 5.90 -1.69
CA GLY A 38 14.95 7.19 -2.24
C GLY A 38 13.78 7.82 -1.50
N ASP A 39 12.89 8.50 -2.24
CA ASP A 39 11.80 9.27 -1.67
C ASP A 39 10.74 8.41 -0.99
N TYR A 40 10.60 7.15 -1.40
CA TYR A 40 9.66 6.20 -0.83
C TYR A 40 10.40 5.02 -0.23
N ASP A 41 9.92 4.53 0.89
CA ASP A 41 10.50 3.35 1.55
C ASP A 41 9.99 2.05 0.94
N PHE A 42 8.73 2.04 0.55
CA PHE A 42 8.09 0.87 -0.05
C PHE A 42 7.20 1.29 -1.21
N VAL A 43 7.17 0.43 -2.24
CA VAL A 43 6.22 0.54 -3.34
C VAL A 43 5.44 -0.76 -3.40
N ASN A 44 4.12 -0.64 -3.41
CA ASN A 44 3.23 -1.79 -3.43
C ASN A 44 2.25 -1.67 -4.59
N ILE A 45 1.98 -2.80 -5.25
CA ILE A 45 0.88 -2.89 -6.21
C ILE A 45 -0.25 -3.65 -5.53
N VAL A 46 -1.40 -2.98 -5.44
CA VAL A 46 -2.56 -3.49 -4.71
C VAL A 46 -3.75 -3.54 -5.66
N GLU A 47 -4.45 -4.66 -5.64
CA GLU A 47 -5.70 -4.83 -6.36
C GLU A 47 -6.87 -4.64 -5.39
N ALA A 48 -7.86 -3.86 -5.80
CA ALA A 48 -9.05 -3.61 -5.00
C ALA A 48 -10.28 -3.52 -5.90
N PRO A 49 -11.48 -3.87 -5.41
CA PRO A 49 -12.69 -3.86 -6.23
C PRO A 49 -13.14 -2.44 -6.61
N ASP A 50 -12.79 -1.44 -5.83
CA ASP A 50 -13.22 -0.05 -6.06
C ASP A 50 -12.31 0.95 -5.34
N ALA A 51 -12.48 2.23 -5.68
CA ALA A 51 -11.71 3.30 -5.08
C ALA A 51 -12.02 3.49 -3.59
N ALA A 52 -13.24 3.19 -3.17
CA ALA A 52 -13.64 3.32 -1.77
C ALA A 52 -12.86 2.33 -0.87
N THR A 53 -12.61 1.12 -1.38
CA THR A 53 -11.78 0.12 -0.66
C THR A 53 -10.35 0.62 -0.49
N VAL A 54 -9.76 1.19 -1.55
CA VAL A 54 -8.41 1.76 -1.50
C VAL A 54 -8.35 2.90 -0.50
N ALA A 55 -9.36 3.77 -0.49
CA ALA A 55 -9.44 4.87 0.47
C ALA A 55 -9.47 4.36 1.92
N ARG A 56 -10.27 3.33 2.19
CA ARG A 56 -10.32 2.72 3.53
C ARG A 56 -8.97 2.15 3.95
N VAL A 57 -8.29 1.47 3.06
CA VAL A 57 -6.95 0.93 3.33
C VAL A 57 -5.99 2.06 3.68
N SER A 58 -5.95 3.11 2.86
CA SER A 58 -5.05 4.24 3.07
C SER A 58 -5.29 4.94 4.41
N VAL A 59 -6.56 5.20 4.75
CA VAL A 59 -6.91 5.85 6.01
C VAL A 59 -6.60 4.95 7.20
N SER A 60 -6.93 3.65 7.11
CA SER A 60 -6.68 2.71 8.20
C SER A 60 -5.21 2.55 8.51
N LEU A 61 -4.35 2.47 7.49
CA LEU A 61 -2.91 2.35 7.68
C LEU A 61 -2.30 3.67 8.17
N GLY A 62 -2.75 4.80 7.63
CA GLY A 62 -2.29 6.11 8.06
C GLY A 62 -2.66 6.43 9.50
N ALA A 63 -3.83 5.98 9.96
CA ALA A 63 -4.31 6.22 11.31
C ALA A 63 -3.44 5.55 12.40
N ARG A 64 -2.66 4.53 12.03
CA ARG A 64 -1.75 3.86 12.96
C ARG A 64 -0.51 4.69 13.29
N GLY A 65 -0.26 5.77 12.53
CA GLY A 65 0.87 6.67 12.75
C GLY A 65 2.22 6.14 12.32
N SER A 66 2.30 4.91 11.83
CA SER A 66 3.57 4.29 11.43
C SER A 66 3.91 4.48 9.95
N THR A 67 2.94 4.91 9.14
CA THR A 67 3.12 5.08 7.71
C THR A 67 2.51 6.39 7.22
N LYS A 68 3.10 6.93 6.15
CA LYS A 68 2.50 7.95 5.29
C LYS A 68 2.28 7.31 3.94
N ILE A 69 1.05 7.36 3.44
CA ILE A 69 0.68 6.66 2.21
C ILE A 69 0.36 7.67 1.12
N ARG A 70 0.93 7.43 -0.05
CA ARG A 70 0.54 8.10 -1.28
C ARG A 70 0.00 7.04 -2.22
N THR A 71 -1.25 7.22 -2.64
CA THR A 71 -1.94 6.26 -3.50
C THR A 71 -2.08 6.84 -4.89
N LEU A 72 -1.73 6.04 -5.90
CA LEU A 72 -1.88 6.36 -7.30
C LEU A 72 -2.77 5.29 -7.93
N THR A 73 -3.76 5.72 -8.70
CA THR A 73 -4.55 4.79 -9.50
C THR A 73 -3.73 4.35 -10.70
N ALA A 74 -3.65 3.04 -10.93
CA ALA A 74 -2.91 2.49 -12.04
C ALA A 74 -3.85 1.75 -12.98
N LEU A 75 -3.64 1.94 -14.27
CA LEU A 75 -4.29 1.18 -15.34
C LEU A 75 -3.25 0.31 -16.02
N THR A 76 -3.65 -0.86 -16.48
CA THR A 76 -2.77 -1.60 -17.39
C THR A 76 -2.60 -0.79 -18.69
N ILE A 77 -1.52 -1.06 -19.41
CA ILE A 77 -1.31 -0.37 -20.68
C ILE A 77 -2.46 -0.68 -21.65
N ASP A 78 -2.96 -1.90 -21.66
CA ASP A 78 -4.10 -2.27 -22.52
C ASP A 78 -5.37 -1.48 -22.16
N GLU A 79 -5.67 -1.35 -20.86
CA GLU A 79 -6.81 -0.55 -20.40
C GLU A 79 -6.65 0.93 -20.77
N PHE A 80 -5.44 1.45 -20.62
CA PHE A 80 -5.14 2.84 -20.95
C PHE A 80 -5.32 3.10 -22.45
N LEU A 81 -4.79 2.22 -23.29
CA LEU A 81 -4.91 2.35 -24.74
C LEU A 81 -6.36 2.22 -25.20
N ALA A 82 -7.13 1.31 -24.58
CA ALA A 82 -8.55 1.17 -24.89
C ALA A 82 -9.33 2.45 -24.55
N ALA A 83 -8.98 3.13 -23.47
CA ALA A 83 -9.62 4.38 -23.07
C ALA A 83 -9.34 5.53 -24.05
N LEU A 84 -8.21 5.50 -24.76
CA LEU A 84 -7.85 6.54 -25.73
C LEU A 84 -8.54 6.35 -27.08
N GLY A 85 -8.92 5.16 -27.41
CA GLY A 85 -9.45 4.83 -28.70
C GLY A 85 -10.86 4.46 -28.77
#